data_49fefb4a0558c6b2e55760fc5dedc56d
#
_entry.id   49fefb4a0558c6b2e55760fc5dedc56d
#
_cell.length_a   1.000
_cell.length_b   1.000
_cell.length_c   1.000
_cell.angle_alpha   90.00
_cell.angle_beta   90.00
_cell.angle_gamma   90.00
#
_symmetry.space_group_name_H-M   'P 1'
#
loop_
_entity.id
_entity.type
_entity.pdbx_description
1 polymer ?
#
loop_
_entity_poly.entity_id
_entity_poly.type
_entity_poly.pdbx_seq_one_letter_code
_entity_poly.pdbx_strand_id
1 'polypeptide(L)'
;MPADEMLIRQLKQSDYPALVELIRRTWYAQQADGNTDGLEPTCDARHRNTLAWHLAAIDAYDCLARTTYAAVVERNGRIIGVILGSVPAKVTRMQILRHRWQQASLALPMLANRAGRNGLREQLAILHADRALIQTTGNDYQAEIVLFLVSPEAKGQGVGGRLFAHMLDRFHALGIRQYFLFTDTTCDYGFYEHKGLQRAGVRNLALAHGEQLQCFLYQGRVNDKER
;
A
#
# COMPACT_ATOMS: atom_id res chain seq x y z
N MET A 1 11.11 21.72 24.86
CA MET A 1 11.18 20.53 24.02
C MET A 1 10.92 20.98 22.61
N PRO A 2 11.77 20.71 21.59
CA PRO A 2 11.44 21.05 20.23
C PRO A 2 10.15 20.32 19.85
N ALA A 3 9.24 21.05 19.18
CA ALA A 3 7.99 20.52 18.72
C ALA A 3 8.22 19.25 17.91
N ASP A 4 7.32 18.29 18.07
CA ASP A 4 7.26 16.99 17.40
C ASP A 4 7.10 17.23 15.88
N GLU A 5 8.20 17.60 15.22
CA GLU A 5 8.21 18.13 13.86
C GLU A 5 7.99 16.98 12.86
N MET A 6 6.82 16.96 12.26
CA MET A 6 6.48 16.04 11.18
C MET A 6 7.01 16.57 9.86
N LEU A 7 8.04 15.92 9.32
CA LEU A 7 8.67 16.27 8.04
C LEU A 7 8.12 15.36 6.92
N ILE A 8 7.59 15.98 5.86
CA ILE A 8 7.30 15.27 4.61
C ILE A 8 8.56 15.33 3.74
N ARG A 9 9.06 14.17 3.34
CA ARG A 9 10.21 14.05 2.45
C ARG A 9 10.04 12.92 1.44
N GLN A 10 10.86 12.93 0.41
CA GLN A 10 10.89 11.85 -0.56
C GLN A 10 11.38 10.54 0.09
N LEU A 11 10.77 9.41 -0.29
CA LEU A 11 11.21 8.07 0.09
C LEU A 11 12.59 7.79 -0.51
N LYS A 12 13.51 7.27 0.31
CA LYS A 12 14.84 6.82 -0.10
C LYS A 12 14.91 5.30 -0.12
N GLN A 13 15.87 4.73 -0.83
CA GLN A 13 16.08 3.27 -0.83
C GLN A 13 16.41 2.73 0.58
N SER A 14 17.11 3.51 1.41
CA SER A 14 17.37 3.16 2.81
C SER A 14 16.11 3.03 3.67
N ASP A 15 14.97 3.57 3.21
CA ASP A 15 13.68 3.51 3.92
C ASP A 15 12.89 2.23 3.62
N TYR A 16 13.31 1.42 2.64
CA TYR A 16 12.55 0.24 2.23
C TYR A 16 12.29 -0.77 3.37
N PRO A 17 13.23 -1.04 4.27
CA PRO A 17 12.93 -1.89 5.43
C PRO A 17 11.84 -1.30 6.33
N ALA A 18 11.82 0.01 6.54
CA ALA A 18 10.77 0.69 7.32
C ALA A 18 9.42 0.68 6.59
N LEU A 19 9.42 0.79 5.26
CA LEU A 19 8.21 0.62 4.43
C LEU A 19 7.62 -0.78 4.58
N VAL A 20 8.44 -1.83 4.46
CA VAL A 20 8.02 -3.23 4.63
C VAL A 20 7.43 -3.44 6.03
N GLU A 21 8.08 -2.91 7.05
CA GLU A 21 7.61 -3.02 8.43
C GLU A 21 6.28 -2.28 8.64
N LEU A 22 6.10 -1.11 8.02
CA LEU A 22 4.84 -0.38 8.08
C LEU A 22 3.69 -1.18 7.43
N ILE A 23 3.92 -1.78 6.26
CA ILE A 23 2.96 -2.66 5.58
C ILE A 23 2.66 -3.87 6.46
N ARG A 24 3.68 -4.54 7.00
CA ARG A 24 3.52 -5.72 7.86
C ARG A 24 2.63 -5.40 9.07
N ARG A 25 2.89 -4.31 9.76
CA ARG A 25 2.13 -3.89 10.95
C ARG A 25 0.70 -3.46 10.63
N THR A 26 0.46 -2.96 9.41
CA THR A 26 -0.86 -2.45 9.03
C THR A 26 -1.75 -3.55 8.45
N TRP A 27 -1.23 -4.40 7.59
CA TRP A 27 -2.03 -5.41 6.88
C TRP A 27 -1.87 -6.83 7.42
N TYR A 28 -0.74 -7.14 8.05
CA TYR A 28 -0.39 -8.49 8.50
C TYR A 28 -0.25 -8.62 10.02
N ALA A 29 -0.71 -7.63 10.80
CA ALA A 29 -0.61 -7.64 12.26
C ALA A 29 -1.28 -8.89 12.88
N GLN A 30 -2.49 -9.23 12.44
CA GLN A 30 -3.25 -10.37 12.96
C GLN A 30 -2.61 -11.73 12.68
N GLN A 31 -1.81 -11.83 11.62
CA GLN A 31 -1.03 -13.04 11.31
C GLN A 31 0.22 -13.16 12.20
N ALA A 32 0.71 -12.05 12.74
CA ALA A 32 1.88 -12.01 13.62
C ALA A 32 1.51 -12.22 15.11
N ASP A 33 0.37 -11.69 15.54
CA ASP A 33 -0.09 -11.68 16.94
C ASP A 33 -0.92 -12.92 17.29
N GLY A 34 -0.35 -14.10 17.13
CA GLY A 34 -0.83 -15.28 17.88
C GLY A 34 -0.48 -15.07 19.34
N ASN A 35 -1.42 -14.49 20.09
CA ASN A 35 -1.49 -14.31 21.55
C ASN A 35 -0.29 -14.88 22.32
N THR A 36 0.71 -14.05 22.59
CA THR A 36 1.79 -14.39 23.51
C THR A 36 1.81 -13.37 24.64
N ASP A 37 0.93 -13.57 25.63
CA ASP A 37 1.11 -12.98 26.94
C ASP A 37 2.47 -13.43 27.51
N GLY A 38 3.51 -12.62 27.32
CA GLY A 38 4.76 -12.69 28.08
C GLY A 38 5.64 -13.94 27.94
N LEU A 39 5.33 -14.90 27.05
CA LEU A 39 6.19 -16.05 26.78
C LEU A 39 7.09 -15.81 25.55
N GLU A 40 8.28 -16.41 25.59
CA GLU A 40 9.17 -16.50 24.41
C GLU A 40 8.38 -16.99 23.17
N PRO A 41 8.54 -16.34 22.02
CA PRO A 41 7.75 -16.70 20.85
C PRO A 41 8.00 -18.16 20.46
N THR A 42 6.93 -18.94 20.39
CA THR A 42 6.98 -20.34 19.95
C THR A 42 7.54 -20.41 18.52
N CYS A 43 8.01 -21.60 18.10
CA CYS A 43 8.49 -21.82 16.73
C CYS A 43 7.44 -21.41 15.70
N ASP A 44 6.16 -21.65 15.97
CA ASP A 44 5.04 -21.27 15.11
C ASP A 44 4.83 -19.75 15.05
N ALA A 45 5.02 -19.00 16.15
CA ALA A 45 4.92 -17.56 16.16
C ALA A 45 6.05 -16.89 15.36
N ARG A 46 7.28 -17.41 15.48
CA ARG A 46 8.41 -16.97 14.66
C ARG A 46 8.18 -17.23 13.16
N HIS A 47 7.64 -18.40 12.83
CA HIS A 47 7.34 -18.76 11.44
C HIS A 47 6.25 -17.87 10.83
N ARG A 48 5.16 -17.59 11.57
CA ARG A 48 4.11 -16.66 11.14
C ARG A 48 4.63 -15.24 10.95
N ASN A 49 5.46 -14.75 11.85
CA ASN A 49 6.07 -13.42 11.72
C ASN A 49 6.99 -13.33 10.50
N THR A 50 7.74 -14.41 10.21
CA THR A 50 8.56 -14.50 8.99
C THR A 50 7.70 -14.51 7.73
N LEU A 51 6.58 -15.24 7.73
CA LEU A 51 5.63 -15.27 6.61
C LEU A 51 5.02 -13.88 6.36
N ALA A 52 4.51 -13.24 7.42
CA ALA A 52 3.94 -11.89 7.34
C ALA A 52 4.95 -10.87 6.78
N TRP A 53 6.22 -11.00 7.17
CA TRP A 53 7.28 -10.14 6.64
C TRP A 53 7.52 -10.38 5.14
N HIS A 54 7.56 -11.63 4.68
CA HIS A 54 7.75 -11.96 3.26
C HIS A 54 6.59 -11.44 2.41
N LEU A 55 5.35 -11.61 2.86
CA LEU A 55 4.17 -11.10 2.18
C LEU A 55 4.21 -9.56 2.09
N ALA A 56 4.49 -8.88 3.20
CA ALA A 56 4.62 -7.43 3.23
C ALA A 56 5.75 -6.91 2.32
N ALA A 57 6.87 -7.63 2.25
CA ALA A 57 7.97 -7.29 1.36
C ALA A 57 7.59 -7.46 -0.13
N ILE A 58 6.86 -8.53 -0.47
CA ILE A 58 6.36 -8.76 -1.82
C ILE A 58 5.42 -7.62 -2.24
N ASP A 59 4.48 -7.21 -1.36
CA ASP A 59 3.60 -6.07 -1.62
C ASP A 59 4.37 -4.76 -1.78
N ALA A 60 5.34 -4.50 -0.90
CA ALA A 60 6.19 -3.32 -1.01
C ALA A 60 6.88 -3.24 -2.38
N TYR A 61 7.49 -4.35 -2.83
CA TYR A 61 8.17 -4.38 -4.13
C TYR A 61 7.21 -4.36 -5.31
N ASP A 62 5.98 -4.88 -5.19
CA ASP A 62 4.95 -4.69 -6.21
C ASP A 62 4.59 -3.21 -6.36
N CYS A 63 4.33 -2.53 -5.26
CA CYS A 63 4.05 -1.11 -5.27
C CYS A 63 5.23 -0.30 -5.84
N LEU A 64 6.46 -0.58 -5.39
CA LEU A 64 7.67 0.12 -5.85
C LEU A 64 7.95 -0.12 -7.35
N ALA A 65 7.57 -1.28 -7.91
CA ALA A 65 7.77 -1.60 -9.33
C ALA A 65 7.07 -0.60 -10.26
N ARG A 66 5.95 -0.03 -9.83
CA ARG A 66 5.13 0.91 -10.63
C ARG A 66 5.11 2.34 -10.07
N THR A 67 5.81 2.62 -8.98
CA THR A 67 5.88 3.95 -8.35
C THR A 67 6.79 4.88 -9.13
N THR A 68 6.31 6.08 -9.44
CA THR A 68 7.11 7.15 -10.07
C THR A 68 7.42 8.30 -9.12
N TYR A 69 6.68 8.41 -8.03
CA TYR A 69 6.90 9.37 -6.96
C TYR A 69 6.48 8.78 -5.62
N ALA A 70 7.30 8.98 -4.60
CA ALA A 70 7.06 8.45 -3.26
C ALA A 70 7.41 9.49 -2.20
N ALA A 71 6.53 9.67 -1.22
CA ALA A 71 6.76 10.53 -0.07
C ALA A 71 6.48 9.80 1.24
N VAL A 72 7.20 10.18 2.28
CA VAL A 72 7.01 9.68 3.64
C VAL A 72 6.84 10.85 4.61
N VAL A 73 6.13 10.59 5.69
CA VAL A 73 6.17 11.46 6.88
C VAL A 73 7.10 10.83 7.89
N GLU A 74 8.12 11.59 8.24
CA GLU A 74 9.06 11.24 9.30
C GLU A 74 8.78 12.06 10.55
N ARG A 75 8.82 11.40 11.70
CA ARG A 75 8.74 12.01 13.02
C ARG A 75 9.73 11.33 13.95
N ASN A 76 10.64 12.10 14.55
CA ASN A 76 11.68 11.58 15.44
C ASN A 76 12.50 10.43 14.82
N GLY A 77 12.86 10.54 13.54
CA GLY A 77 13.65 9.53 12.82
C GLY A 77 12.86 8.26 12.43
N ARG A 78 11.53 8.24 12.65
CA ARG A 78 10.66 7.10 12.29
C ARG A 78 9.68 7.49 11.19
N ILE A 79 9.47 6.60 10.23
CA ILE A 79 8.44 6.75 9.21
C ILE A 79 7.09 6.37 9.83
N ILE A 80 6.17 7.35 9.86
CA ILE A 80 4.83 7.20 10.41
C ILE A 80 3.73 7.24 9.36
N GLY A 81 4.09 7.46 8.10
CA GLY A 81 3.17 7.41 6.98
C GLY A 81 3.91 7.43 5.66
N VAL A 82 3.30 6.86 4.63
CA VAL A 82 3.83 6.75 3.27
C VAL A 82 2.74 6.93 2.25
N ILE A 83 3.07 7.57 1.14
CA ILE A 83 2.24 7.61 -0.05
C ILE A 83 3.09 7.38 -1.30
N LEU A 84 2.66 6.45 -2.15
CA LEU A 84 3.29 6.10 -3.42
C LEU A 84 2.34 6.45 -4.55
N GLY A 85 2.84 7.17 -5.55
CA GLY A 85 2.08 7.54 -6.74
C GLY A 85 2.76 7.04 -8.02
N SER A 86 1.94 6.68 -8.99
CA SER A 86 2.36 6.23 -10.32
C SER A 86 1.79 7.14 -11.40
N VAL A 87 2.63 7.51 -12.35
CA VAL A 87 2.22 8.00 -13.67
C VAL A 87 2.71 6.93 -14.66
N PRO A 88 1.82 6.05 -15.18
CA PRO A 88 2.23 4.86 -15.94
C PRO A 88 3.18 5.16 -17.10
N ALA A 89 2.98 6.29 -17.79
CA ALA A 89 3.85 6.73 -18.89
C ALA A 89 5.31 7.02 -18.48
N LYS A 90 5.58 7.18 -17.17
CA LYS A 90 6.92 7.46 -16.63
C LYS A 90 7.59 6.25 -15.99
N VAL A 91 6.91 5.11 -15.90
CA VAL A 91 7.48 3.89 -15.32
C VAL A 91 8.47 3.26 -16.29
N THR A 92 9.69 2.99 -15.82
CA THR A 92 10.73 2.41 -16.68
C THR A 92 10.74 0.88 -16.62
N ARG A 93 11.06 0.22 -17.74
CA ARG A 93 11.18 -1.25 -17.79
C ARG A 93 12.24 -1.78 -16.82
N MET A 94 13.34 -1.06 -16.64
CA MET A 94 14.42 -1.44 -15.72
C MET A 94 13.95 -1.45 -14.27
N GLN A 95 13.16 -0.44 -13.87
CA GLN A 95 12.54 -0.38 -12.53
C GLN A 95 11.63 -1.58 -12.30
N ILE A 96 10.74 -1.88 -13.25
CA ILE A 96 9.84 -3.03 -13.17
C ILE A 96 10.66 -4.31 -13.01
N LEU A 97 11.67 -4.54 -13.88
CA LEU A 97 12.45 -5.76 -13.85
C LEU A 97 13.19 -5.94 -12.51
N ARG A 98 13.80 -4.87 -11.99
CA ARG A 98 14.53 -4.90 -10.71
C ARG A 98 13.63 -5.33 -9.55
N HIS A 99 12.46 -4.71 -9.44
CA HIS A 99 11.55 -5.01 -8.33
C HIS A 99 10.83 -6.37 -8.51
N ARG A 100 10.53 -6.77 -9.75
CA ARG A 100 9.99 -8.10 -10.05
C ARG A 100 10.98 -9.21 -9.72
N TRP A 101 12.28 -9.00 -9.94
CA TRP A 101 13.31 -9.92 -9.50
C TRP A 101 13.35 -10.07 -7.98
N GLN A 102 13.26 -8.96 -7.24
CA GLN A 102 13.19 -8.98 -5.78
C GLN A 102 11.92 -9.70 -5.27
N GLN A 103 10.76 -9.46 -5.88
CA GLN A 103 9.54 -10.20 -5.57
C GLN A 103 9.71 -11.71 -5.79
N ALA A 104 10.25 -12.10 -6.94
CA ALA A 104 10.45 -13.52 -7.25
C ALA A 104 11.39 -14.20 -6.25
N SER A 105 12.47 -13.54 -5.84
CA SER A 105 13.40 -14.08 -4.85
C SER A 105 12.76 -14.28 -3.48
N LEU A 106 11.81 -13.42 -3.09
CA LEU A 106 11.07 -13.53 -1.84
C LEU A 106 9.93 -14.57 -1.93
N ALA A 107 9.29 -14.70 -3.09
CA ALA A 107 8.19 -15.65 -3.29
C ALA A 107 8.67 -17.11 -3.39
N LEU A 108 9.87 -17.34 -3.96
CA LEU A 108 10.38 -18.68 -4.21
C LEU A 108 10.44 -19.57 -2.95
N PRO A 109 11.03 -19.13 -1.80
CA PRO A 109 11.02 -19.93 -0.58
C PRO A 109 9.61 -20.17 -0.01
N MET A 110 8.65 -19.26 -0.26
CA MET A 110 7.26 -19.42 0.20
C MET A 110 6.52 -20.56 -0.50
N LEU A 111 6.93 -20.93 -1.70
CA LEU A 111 6.36 -22.07 -2.42
C LEU A 111 6.61 -23.41 -1.72
N ALA A 112 7.61 -23.49 -0.85
CA ALA A 112 7.98 -24.73 -0.15
C ALA A 112 6.92 -25.17 0.89
N ASN A 113 6.12 -24.25 1.44
CA ASN A 113 5.13 -24.59 2.46
C ASN A 113 3.70 -24.17 2.07
N ARG A 114 2.70 -24.78 2.72
CA ARG A 114 1.27 -24.55 2.40
C ARG A 114 0.83 -23.11 2.72
N ALA A 115 1.26 -22.56 3.86
CA ALA A 115 0.87 -21.23 4.29
C ALA A 115 1.41 -20.16 3.32
N GLY A 116 2.67 -20.29 2.89
CA GLY A 116 3.27 -19.39 1.88
C GLY A 116 2.53 -19.46 0.56
N ARG A 117 2.21 -20.64 0.05
CA ARG A 117 1.42 -20.80 -1.19
C ARG A 117 0.03 -20.16 -1.09
N ASN A 118 -0.63 -20.30 0.06
CA ASN A 118 -1.94 -19.69 0.27
C ASN A 118 -1.84 -18.17 0.29
N GLY A 119 -0.90 -17.57 1.04
CA GLY A 119 -0.68 -16.14 1.06
C GLY A 119 -0.38 -15.55 -0.33
N LEU A 120 0.49 -16.23 -1.12
CA LEU A 120 0.76 -15.81 -2.50
C LEU A 120 -0.48 -15.89 -3.40
N ARG A 121 -1.33 -16.91 -3.24
CA ARG A 121 -2.60 -17.01 -4.00
C ARG A 121 -3.56 -15.89 -3.65
N GLU A 122 -3.67 -15.52 -2.39
CA GLU A 122 -4.52 -14.41 -1.94
C GLU A 122 -4.02 -13.07 -2.51
N GLN A 123 -2.72 -12.78 -2.44
CA GLN A 123 -2.16 -11.59 -3.08
C GLN A 123 -2.44 -11.55 -4.59
N LEU A 124 -2.25 -12.67 -5.29
CA LEU A 124 -2.55 -12.76 -6.72
C LEU A 124 -4.05 -12.57 -7.01
N ALA A 125 -4.93 -13.08 -6.16
CA ALA A 125 -6.37 -12.92 -6.31
C ALA A 125 -6.79 -11.44 -6.17
N ILE A 126 -6.22 -10.72 -5.21
CA ILE A 126 -6.44 -9.26 -5.04
C ILE A 126 -5.95 -8.51 -6.29
N LEU A 127 -4.73 -8.78 -6.75
CA LEU A 127 -4.19 -8.15 -7.97
C LEU A 127 -5.04 -8.41 -9.21
N HIS A 128 -5.64 -9.61 -9.33
CA HIS A 128 -6.55 -9.93 -10.42
C HIS A 128 -7.88 -9.18 -10.28
N ALA A 129 -8.40 -9.01 -9.05
CA ALA A 129 -9.60 -8.23 -8.77
C ALA A 129 -9.40 -6.76 -9.17
N ASP A 130 -8.27 -6.17 -8.79
CA ASP A 130 -7.92 -4.79 -9.12
C ASP A 130 -7.78 -4.58 -10.64
N ARG A 131 -7.10 -5.50 -11.34
CA ARG A 131 -7.01 -5.45 -12.80
C ARG A 131 -8.37 -5.55 -13.49
N ALA A 132 -9.25 -6.39 -12.99
CA ALA A 132 -10.61 -6.52 -13.52
C ALA A 132 -11.43 -5.25 -13.27
N LEU A 133 -11.27 -4.62 -12.10
CA LEU A 133 -11.94 -3.36 -11.77
C LEU A 133 -11.53 -2.24 -12.73
N ILE A 134 -10.24 -2.05 -12.99
CA ILE A 134 -9.77 -0.99 -13.90
C ILE A 134 -10.25 -1.21 -15.34
N GLN A 135 -10.33 -2.46 -15.78
CA GLN A 135 -10.81 -2.79 -17.13
C GLN A 135 -12.30 -2.50 -17.33
N THR A 136 -13.10 -2.60 -16.26
CA THR A 136 -14.56 -2.37 -16.33
C THR A 136 -14.94 -0.90 -16.25
N THR A 137 -14.08 -0.01 -15.77
CA THR A 137 -14.41 1.42 -15.60
C THR A 137 -14.39 2.21 -16.91
N GLY A 138 -13.66 1.74 -17.91
CA GLY A 138 -13.56 2.42 -19.23
C GLY A 138 -12.97 3.84 -19.18
N ASN A 139 -12.42 4.28 -18.04
CA ASN A 139 -11.88 5.61 -17.84
C ASN A 139 -10.39 5.67 -18.18
N ASP A 140 -9.96 6.79 -18.77
CA ASP A 140 -8.54 7.05 -19.07
C ASP A 140 -7.88 7.76 -17.88
N TYR A 141 -7.42 6.98 -16.92
CA TYR A 141 -6.72 7.50 -15.74
C TYR A 141 -5.26 7.80 -16.07
N GLN A 142 -4.82 8.99 -15.70
CA GLN A 142 -3.44 9.48 -15.96
C GLN A 142 -2.47 9.09 -14.85
N ALA A 143 -2.98 8.83 -13.63
CA ALA A 143 -2.18 8.48 -12.46
C ALA A 143 -2.90 7.52 -11.53
N GLU A 144 -2.13 6.88 -10.66
CA GLU A 144 -2.58 5.98 -9.59
C GLU A 144 -1.96 6.40 -8.25
N ILE A 145 -2.73 6.39 -7.17
CA ILE A 145 -2.16 6.29 -5.83
C ILE A 145 -2.00 4.80 -5.53
N VAL A 146 -0.76 4.33 -5.61
CA VAL A 146 -0.39 2.90 -5.58
C VAL A 146 -0.44 2.33 -4.17
N LEU A 147 -0.04 3.14 -3.19
CA LEU A 147 -0.02 2.79 -1.77
C LEU A 147 -0.23 4.05 -0.95
N PHE A 148 -1.06 3.95 0.08
CA PHE A 148 -1.24 5.00 1.06
C PHE A 148 -1.47 4.40 2.43
N LEU A 149 -0.50 4.58 3.33
CA LEU A 149 -0.54 4.04 4.69
C LEU A 149 -0.15 5.10 5.70
N VAL A 150 -0.82 5.06 6.85
CA VAL A 150 -0.46 5.82 8.06
C VAL A 150 -0.38 4.82 9.21
N SER A 151 0.69 4.91 9.98
CA SER A 151 0.88 4.02 11.12
C SER A 151 -0.30 4.16 12.11
N PRO A 152 -0.73 3.07 12.76
CA PRO A 152 -1.84 3.12 13.71
C PRO A 152 -1.69 4.20 14.78
N GLU A 153 -0.46 4.41 15.26
CA GLU A 153 -0.13 5.39 16.31
C GLU A 153 -0.25 6.85 15.84
N ALA A 154 -0.23 7.08 14.51
CA ALA A 154 -0.32 8.41 13.91
C ALA A 154 -1.71 8.72 13.33
N LYS A 155 -2.67 7.78 13.42
CA LYS A 155 -4.04 7.99 12.99
C LYS A 155 -4.69 9.13 13.80
N GLY A 156 -5.57 9.91 13.16
CA GLY A 156 -6.24 11.05 13.79
C GLY A 156 -5.37 12.31 13.97
N GLN A 157 -4.07 12.26 13.67
CA GLN A 157 -3.13 13.39 13.84
C GLN A 157 -2.91 14.21 12.55
N GLY A 158 -3.77 14.05 11.55
CA GLY A 158 -3.69 14.80 10.29
C GLY A 158 -2.62 14.34 9.31
N VAL A 159 -1.84 13.30 9.65
CA VAL A 159 -0.76 12.76 8.81
C VAL A 159 -1.27 12.35 7.43
N GLY A 160 -2.38 11.60 7.40
CA GLY A 160 -2.99 11.15 6.15
C GLY A 160 -3.43 12.30 5.26
N GLY A 161 -4.10 13.31 5.83
CA GLY A 161 -4.54 14.49 5.09
C GLY A 161 -3.38 15.25 4.45
N ARG A 162 -2.27 15.41 5.18
CA ARG A 162 -1.05 16.09 4.68
C ARG A 162 -0.36 15.30 3.56
N LEU A 163 -0.20 13.97 3.70
CA LEU A 163 0.38 13.13 2.65
C LEU A 163 -0.48 13.12 1.40
N PHE A 164 -1.79 13.00 1.56
CA PHE A 164 -2.73 12.98 0.44
C PHE A 164 -2.70 14.30 -0.34
N ALA A 165 -2.76 15.44 0.36
CA ALA A 165 -2.63 16.76 -0.24
C ALA A 165 -1.28 16.92 -0.97
N HIS A 166 -0.17 16.48 -0.36
CA HIS A 166 1.15 16.51 -0.98
C HIS A 166 1.21 15.72 -2.30
N MET A 167 0.55 14.55 -2.37
CA MET A 167 0.47 13.77 -3.60
C MET A 167 -0.38 14.47 -4.67
N LEU A 168 -1.51 15.06 -4.28
CA LEU A 168 -2.35 15.82 -5.23
C LEU A 168 -1.63 17.06 -5.76
N ASP A 169 -0.87 17.76 -4.93
CA ASP A 169 -0.01 18.87 -5.38
C ASP A 169 1.02 18.40 -6.41
N ARG A 170 1.59 17.20 -6.19
CA ARG A 170 2.51 16.58 -7.16
C ARG A 170 1.83 16.22 -8.47
N PHE A 171 0.63 15.64 -8.42
CA PHE A 171 -0.16 15.32 -9.60
C PHE A 171 -0.55 16.58 -10.37
N HIS A 172 -0.97 17.62 -9.66
CA HIS A 172 -1.26 18.94 -10.26
C HIS A 172 -0.05 19.52 -11.00
N ALA A 173 1.13 19.50 -10.36
CA ALA A 173 2.37 20.00 -10.97
C ALA A 173 2.80 19.18 -12.22
N LEU A 174 2.28 17.97 -12.40
CA LEU A 174 2.49 17.11 -13.56
C LEU A 174 1.38 17.22 -14.61
N GLY A 175 0.38 18.08 -14.40
CA GLY A 175 -0.76 18.24 -15.31
C GLY A 175 -1.76 17.06 -15.29
N ILE A 176 -1.73 16.24 -14.25
CA ILE A 176 -2.65 15.12 -14.05
C ILE A 176 -4.02 15.68 -13.66
N ARG A 177 -5.07 15.25 -14.34
CA ARG A 177 -6.46 15.66 -14.07
C ARG A 177 -7.27 14.59 -13.38
N GLN A 178 -7.03 13.31 -13.73
CA GLN A 178 -7.76 12.17 -13.19
C GLN A 178 -6.80 11.11 -12.67
N TYR A 179 -7.09 10.63 -11.48
CA TYR A 179 -6.35 9.54 -10.86
C TYR A 179 -7.31 8.54 -10.22
N PHE A 180 -6.80 7.38 -9.92
CA PHE A 180 -7.52 6.33 -9.21
C PHE A 180 -6.66 5.72 -8.11
N LEU A 181 -7.29 4.92 -7.27
CA LEU A 181 -6.65 4.05 -6.30
C LEU A 181 -7.52 2.80 -6.07
N PHE A 182 -6.87 1.74 -5.63
CA PHE A 182 -7.53 0.57 -5.11
C PHE A 182 -7.51 0.56 -3.59
N THR A 183 -8.57 0.02 -2.99
CA THR A 183 -8.68 -0.23 -1.55
C THR A 183 -9.71 -1.34 -1.33
N ASP A 184 -9.90 -1.76 -0.09
CA ASP A 184 -10.83 -2.82 0.25
C ASP A 184 -11.48 -2.58 1.62
N THR A 185 -12.35 -3.50 2.02
CA THR A 185 -13.09 -3.42 3.30
C THR A 185 -12.22 -3.56 4.55
N THR A 186 -10.97 -3.98 4.46
CA THR A 186 -10.03 -4.03 5.59
C THR A 186 -9.33 -2.69 5.83
N CYS A 187 -9.42 -1.78 4.85
CA CYS A 187 -8.81 -0.46 4.90
C CYS A 187 -9.81 0.62 5.37
N ASP A 188 -9.28 1.79 5.76
CA ASP A 188 -10.10 2.97 6.07
C ASP A 188 -10.55 3.67 4.78
N TYR A 189 -11.45 3.03 4.02
CA TYR A 189 -11.97 3.57 2.77
C TYR A 189 -12.85 4.81 2.97
N GLY A 190 -13.42 5.02 4.16
CA GLY A 190 -14.17 6.23 4.51
C GLY A 190 -13.34 7.51 4.38
N PHE A 191 -12.02 7.41 4.55
CA PHE A 191 -11.12 8.54 4.29
C PHE A 191 -11.27 9.08 2.86
N TYR A 192 -11.35 8.21 1.87
CA TYR A 192 -11.48 8.60 0.46
C TYR A 192 -12.83 9.24 0.16
N GLU A 193 -13.89 8.73 0.76
CA GLU A 193 -15.24 9.31 0.64
C GLU A 193 -15.28 10.73 1.23
N HIS A 194 -14.67 10.93 2.42
CA HIS A 194 -14.52 12.28 3.01
C HIS A 194 -13.65 13.22 2.17
N LYS A 195 -12.74 12.70 1.35
CA LYS A 195 -11.96 13.49 0.40
C LYS A 195 -12.69 13.74 -0.91
N GLY A 196 -13.94 13.30 -1.04
CA GLY A 196 -14.77 13.52 -2.21
C GLY A 196 -14.47 12.60 -3.40
N LEU A 197 -13.72 11.51 -3.19
CA LEU A 197 -13.50 10.52 -4.23
C LEU A 197 -14.79 9.73 -4.49
N GLN A 198 -14.98 9.34 -5.75
CA GLN A 198 -16.12 8.55 -6.18
C GLN A 198 -15.73 7.08 -6.29
N ARG A 199 -16.56 6.20 -5.75
CA ARG A 199 -16.41 4.75 -5.94
C ARG A 199 -16.85 4.38 -7.36
N ALA A 200 -15.88 4.07 -8.22
CA ALA A 200 -16.09 3.77 -9.63
C ALA A 200 -16.32 2.27 -9.89
N GLY A 201 -15.92 1.41 -8.97
CA GLY A 201 -16.13 -0.03 -9.11
C GLY A 201 -16.06 -0.77 -7.78
N VAL A 202 -16.75 -1.92 -7.73
CA VAL A 202 -16.78 -2.83 -6.58
C VAL A 202 -16.64 -4.26 -7.09
N ARG A 203 -15.83 -5.07 -6.43
CA ARG A 203 -15.69 -6.50 -6.71
C ARG A 203 -15.61 -7.31 -5.41
N ASN A 204 -16.44 -8.32 -5.29
CA ASN A 204 -16.37 -9.26 -4.17
C ASN A 204 -15.36 -10.36 -4.49
N LEU A 205 -14.52 -10.66 -3.51
CA LEU A 205 -13.51 -11.72 -3.55
C LEU A 205 -13.71 -12.63 -2.36
N ALA A 206 -13.85 -13.94 -2.62
CA ALA A 206 -13.83 -14.95 -1.57
C ALA A 206 -12.38 -15.36 -1.28
N LEU A 207 -11.93 -15.19 -0.04
CA LEU A 207 -10.61 -15.60 0.42
C LEU A 207 -10.61 -17.07 0.85
N ALA A 208 -9.42 -17.67 0.96
CA ALA A 208 -9.23 -19.11 1.20
C ALA A 208 -9.89 -19.63 2.50
N HIS A 209 -10.12 -18.74 3.47
CA HIS A 209 -10.74 -19.08 4.77
C HIS A 209 -12.25 -18.79 4.83
N GLY A 210 -12.90 -18.54 3.68
CA GLY A 210 -14.34 -18.24 3.60
C GLY A 210 -14.68 -16.78 3.94
N GLU A 211 -13.71 -15.96 4.22
CA GLU A 211 -13.89 -14.51 4.40
C GLU A 211 -14.23 -13.84 3.06
N GLN A 212 -15.12 -12.85 3.12
CA GLN A 212 -15.50 -12.05 1.97
C GLN A 212 -14.76 -10.72 2.02
N LEU A 213 -13.98 -10.43 0.98
CA LEU A 213 -13.31 -9.16 0.80
C LEU A 213 -14.01 -8.38 -0.32
N GLN A 214 -14.36 -7.13 -0.07
CA GLN A 214 -14.82 -6.25 -1.15
C GLN A 214 -13.66 -5.35 -1.57
N CYS A 215 -13.25 -5.47 -2.82
CA CYS A 215 -12.27 -4.59 -3.44
C CYS A 215 -12.99 -3.43 -4.11
N PHE A 216 -12.47 -2.22 -3.94
CA PHE A 216 -13.02 -0.98 -4.46
C PHE A 216 -12.01 -0.29 -5.36
N LEU A 217 -12.51 0.29 -6.45
CA LEU A 217 -11.79 1.30 -7.21
C LEU A 217 -12.41 2.66 -6.89
N TYR A 218 -11.61 3.57 -6.34
CA TYR A 218 -11.97 4.97 -6.18
C TYR A 218 -11.29 5.81 -7.24
N GLN A 219 -12.01 6.81 -7.73
CA GLN A 219 -11.50 7.80 -8.66
C GLN A 219 -11.59 9.19 -8.07
N GLY A 220 -10.61 10.03 -8.40
CA GLY A 220 -10.56 11.42 -8.00
C GLY A 220 -10.12 12.33 -9.13
N ARG A 221 -10.46 13.61 -8.99
CA ARG A 221 -9.96 14.68 -9.86
C ARG A 221 -9.00 15.54 -9.10
N VAL A 222 -7.94 15.96 -9.77
CA VAL A 222 -7.04 16.99 -9.25
C VAL A 222 -7.67 18.32 -9.62
N ASN A 223 -8.19 19.03 -8.60
CA ASN A 223 -8.78 20.35 -8.82
C ASN A 223 -7.67 21.37 -9.06
N ASP A 224 -7.88 22.28 -10.00
CA ASP A 224 -7.08 23.48 -10.09
C ASP A 224 -7.32 24.24 -8.78
N LYS A 225 -6.26 24.46 -7.99
CA LYS A 225 -6.35 25.34 -6.82
C LYS A 225 -6.77 26.70 -7.35
N GLU A 226 -7.94 27.18 -6.96
CA GLU A 226 -8.28 28.59 -7.14
C GLU A 226 -7.12 29.42 -6.55
N ARG A 227 -6.53 30.27 -7.39
CA ARG A 227 -5.44 31.18 -7.01
C ARG A 227 -5.95 32.28 -6.11
#